data_f316b2217369c1ecaea2be1ddc9a84db
#
_entry.id   f316b2217369c1ecaea2be1ddc9a84db
#
_cell.length_a   1.000
_cell.length_b   1.000
_cell.length_c   1.000
_cell.angle_alpha   90.00
_cell.angle_beta   90.00
_cell.angle_gamma   90.00
#
_symmetry.space_group_name_H-M   'P 1'
#
loop_
_entity.id
_entity.type
_entity.pdbx_description
1 polymer ?
#
loop_
_entity_poly.entity_id
_entity_poly.type
_entity_poly.pdbx_seq_one_letter_code
_entity_poly.pdbx_strand_id
1 'polypeptide(L)'
;MSEERNDKCGSVEAVSGKCGCKAMRILRRCAIGVVVVLCVLFLIVEILLSQLTPIVNKTLDVYGPKMLGAEVSVQKVDFSLFRTRFEMIGLVVGNPEGFNTDNAFELSRVLVKVKPTSLFTDTVVVTQVLVEDPKVTYEMGLGNSNFGTLLENMNNFSGAVDDGAPKDSGKPSDAVESPSEGGKKVVIEEVKISGGKVRLSAKFLQGVAASIPLPTISMHDIGKSDGKEEGVSYVDATRRVLTGFFTSVIDVGKAGFSAMGDITKDAGEAIADAAKATGKAIGDAAKSAGKAIGDGAEKAFDAVKGIFGGDEEKKK
;
A
#
# COMPACT_ATOMS: atom_id res chain seq x y z
N MET A 1 -80.90 53.24 -44.65
CA MET A 1 -81.17 52.16 -43.71
C MET A 1 -80.00 51.30 -43.67
N SER A 2 -79.39 51.29 -42.49
CA SER A 2 -78.58 50.19 -41.85
C SER A 2 -77.25 49.94 -42.50
N GLU A 3 -76.19 49.81 -41.83
CA GLU A 3 -75.79 49.74 -40.44
C GLU A 3 -74.28 49.56 -40.45
N GLU A 4 -73.62 50.49 -39.82
CA GLU A 4 -72.18 50.39 -39.57
C GLU A 4 -71.89 49.22 -38.64
N ARG A 5 -70.98 48.40 -38.97
CA ARG A 5 -70.34 47.53 -38.02
C ARG A 5 -68.82 47.76 -37.96
N ASN A 6 -68.48 48.42 -36.93
CA ASN A 6 -67.20 48.81 -36.47
C ASN A 6 -66.44 47.57 -35.90
N ASP A 7 -65.47 47.04 -36.66
CA ASP A 7 -64.57 46.01 -36.14
C ASP A 7 -63.30 46.65 -35.72
N LYS A 8 -63.13 46.90 -34.40
CA LYS A 8 -61.88 47.18 -33.77
C LYS A 8 -61.02 45.91 -33.74
N CYS A 9 -60.08 45.78 -34.67
CA CYS A 9 -59.00 44.81 -34.57
C CYS A 9 -57.97 45.38 -33.64
N GLY A 10 -57.91 44.86 -32.40
CA GLY A 10 -56.88 45.21 -31.43
C GLY A 10 -55.49 44.73 -31.91
N SER A 11 -54.62 45.69 -32.10
CA SER A 11 -53.20 45.44 -32.34
C SER A 11 -52.55 44.81 -31.11
N VAL A 12 -52.31 43.51 -31.18
CA VAL A 12 -51.44 42.80 -30.22
C VAL A 12 -50.02 43.23 -30.52
N GLU A 13 -49.48 44.15 -29.76
CA GLU A 13 -48.06 44.50 -29.75
C GLU A 13 -47.23 43.26 -29.37
N ALA A 14 -46.52 42.72 -30.34
CA ALA A 14 -45.50 41.73 -30.10
C ALA A 14 -44.40 42.35 -29.29
N VAL A 15 -44.41 42.13 -27.97
CA VAL A 15 -43.28 42.39 -27.07
C VAL A 15 -42.24 41.28 -27.39
N SER A 16 -41.54 41.44 -28.49
CA SER A 16 -40.55 40.51 -28.94
C SER A 16 -39.16 40.83 -28.37
N GLY A 17 -38.65 39.95 -27.56
CA GLY A 17 -37.40 39.33 -27.94
C GLY A 17 -36.08 40.06 -27.72
N LYS A 18 -35.97 41.21 -27.04
CA LYS A 18 -34.67 41.84 -26.75
C LYS A 18 -34.09 41.47 -25.37
N CYS A 19 -34.88 40.86 -24.50
CA CYS A 19 -34.45 40.45 -23.14
C CYS A 19 -33.68 39.13 -23.14
N GLY A 20 -34.01 38.18 -24.03
CA GLY A 20 -33.37 36.86 -24.11
C GLY A 20 -31.89 36.87 -24.53
N CYS A 21 -31.50 37.79 -25.40
CA CYS A 21 -30.13 37.88 -25.90
C CYS A 21 -29.11 38.40 -24.87
N LYS A 22 -29.55 39.21 -23.92
CA LYS A 22 -28.66 39.68 -22.82
C LYS A 22 -28.50 38.62 -21.76
N ALA A 23 -29.56 37.93 -21.38
CA ALA A 23 -29.55 36.82 -20.44
C ALA A 23 -28.69 35.66 -20.95
N MET A 24 -28.80 35.29 -22.24
CA MET A 24 -28.02 34.24 -22.86
C MET A 24 -26.53 34.63 -22.95
N ARG A 25 -26.16 35.88 -23.16
CA ARG A 25 -24.79 36.36 -23.14
C ARG A 25 -24.17 36.34 -21.74
N ILE A 26 -24.95 36.69 -20.71
CA ILE A 26 -24.54 36.62 -19.31
C ILE A 26 -24.34 35.16 -18.92
N LEU A 27 -25.26 34.28 -19.22
CA LEU A 27 -25.20 32.84 -18.95
C LEU A 27 -23.96 32.21 -19.62
N ARG A 28 -23.68 32.55 -20.88
CA ARG A 28 -22.49 32.09 -21.61
C ARG A 28 -21.18 32.61 -20.95
N ARG A 29 -21.14 33.87 -20.51
CA ARG A 29 -19.96 34.42 -19.78
C ARG A 29 -19.77 33.75 -18.43
N CYS A 30 -20.84 33.50 -17.68
CA CYS A 30 -20.79 32.74 -16.43
C CYS A 30 -20.30 31.29 -16.68
N ALA A 31 -20.81 30.61 -17.70
CA ALA A 31 -20.38 29.27 -18.07
C ALA A 31 -18.88 29.22 -18.45
N ILE A 32 -18.41 30.20 -19.26
CA ILE A 32 -16.99 30.32 -19.58
C ILE A 32 -16.17 30.57 -18.31
N GLY A 33 -16.62 31.45 -17.41
CA GLY A 33 -15.95 31.71 -16.12
C GLY A 33 -15.83 30.43 -15.26
N VAL A 34 -16.88 29.66 -15.16
CA VAL A 34 -16.86 28.34 -14.46
C VAL A 34 -15.88 27.39 -15.09
N VAL A 35 -15.87 27.26 -16.44
CA VAL A 35 -14.91 26.39 -17.14
C VAL A 35 -13.48 26.82 -16.89
N VAL A 36 -13.19 28.12 -16.94
CA VAL A 36 -11.84 28.64 -16.66
C VAL A 36 -11.40 28.31 -15.21
N VAL A 37 -12.28 28.50 -14.23
CA VAL A 37 -12.00 28.13 -12.83
C VAL A 37 -11.72 26.64 -12.70
N LEU A 38 -12.53 25.78 -13.32
CA LEU A 38 -12.33 24.34 -13.31
C LEU A 38 -11.01 23.94 -13.99
N CYS A 39 -10.64 24.58 -15.10
CA CYS A 39 -9.35 24.35 -15.76
C CYS A 39 -8.16 24.77 -14.87
N VAL A 40 -8.26 25.91 -14.18
CA VAL A 40 -7.22 26.35 -13.25
C VAL A 40 -7.10 25.39 -12.06
N LEU A 41 -8.22 24.96 -11.47
CA LEU A 41 -8.22 23.96 -10.41
C LEU A 41 -7.60 22.64 -10.88
N PHE A 42 -7.93 22.20 -12.08
CA PHE A 42 -7.34 20.99 -12.68
C PHE A 42 -5.82 21.13 -12.82
N LEU A 43 -5.33 22.25 -13.35
CA LEU A 43 -3.89 22.51 -13.46
C LEU A 43 -3.19 22.54 -12.10
N ILE A 44 -3.81 23.12 -11.08
CA ILE A 44 -3.26 23.10 -9.71
C ILE A 44 -3.15 21.67 -9.20
N VAL A 45 -4.18 20.85 -9.39
CA VAL A 45 -4.16 19.44 -8.99
C VAL A 45 -3.05 18.68 -9.73
N GLU A 46 -2.89 18.85 -11.03
CA GLU A 46 -1.82 18.21 -11.81
C GLU A 46 -0.43 18.61 -11.30
N ILE A 47 -0.22 19.88 -10.98
CA ILE A 47 1.04 20.36 -10.40
C ILE A 47 1.29 19.72 -9.02
N LEU A 48 0.28 19.64 -8.15
CA LEU A 48 0.39 19.00 -6.85
C LEU A 48 0.71 17.51 -6.98
N LEU A 49 0.05 16.81 -7.91
CA LEU A 49 0.28 15.38 -8.16
C LEU A 49 1.69 15.13 -8.71
N SER A 50 2.27 16.06 -9.47
CA SER A 50 3.65 15.94 -9.98
C SER A 50 4.71 15.98 -8.87
N GLN A 51 4.37 16.49 -7.68
CA GLN A 51 5.27 16.55 -6.52
C GLN A 51 5.20 15.31 -5.62
N LEU A 52 4.37 14.30 -5.95
CA LEU A 52 4.21 13.12 -5.10
C LEU A 52 5.50 12.30 -4.97
N THR A 53 6.24 12.11 -6.06
CA THR A 53 7.49 11.34 -6.04
C THR A 53 8.53 11.90 -5.06
N PRO A 54 8.90 13.17 -5.10
CA PRO A 54 9.88 13.72 -4.16
C PRO A 54 9.38 13.71 -2.71
N ILE A 55 8.07 13.89 -2.48
CA ILE A 55 7.48 13.81 -1.13
C ILE A 55 7.59 12.39 -0.60
N VAL A 56 7.22 11.39 -1.39
CA VAL A 56 7.30 9.97 -1.00
C VAL A 56 8.74 9.57 -0.75
N ASN A 57 9.69 9.91 -1.64
CA ASN A 57 11.10 9.61 -1.42
C ASN A 57 11.62 10.22 -0.13
N LYS A 58 11.38 11.50 0.12
CA LYS A 58 11.79 12.14 1.36
C LYS A 58 11.21 11.46 2.61
N THR A 59 9.99 10.96 2.52
CA THR A 59 9.37 10.19 3.62
C THR A 59 10.05 8.84 3.77
N LEU A 60 10.32 8.12 2.68
CA LEU A 60 11.01 6.83 2.69
C LEU A 60 12.45 6.95 3.19
N ASP A 61 13.18 8.00 2.84
CA ASP A 61 14.55 8.28 3.33
C ASP A 61 14.60 8.43 4.86
N VAL A 62 13.55 8.95 5.48
CA VAL A 62 13.47 9.15 6.93
C VAL A 62 12.95 7.90 7.66
N TYR A 63 11.88 7.31 7.16
CA TYR A 63 11.17 6.22 7.85
C TYR A 63 11.65 4.83 7.44
N GLY A 64 12.17 4.65 6.21
CA GLY A 64 12.72 3.39 5.74
C GLY A 64 13.79 2.83 6.68
N PRO A 65 14.87 3.59 6.96
CA PRO A 65 15.92 3.14 7.89
C PRO A 65 15.42 2.92 9.32
N LYS A 66 14.48 3.74 9.80
CA LYS A 66 13.90 3.58 11.14
C LYS A 66 13.07 2.31 11.29
N MET A 67 12.30 1.95 10.27
CA MET A 67 11.37 0.82 10.30
C MET A 67 12.04 -0.49 9.90
N LEU A 68 12.87 -0.47 8.87
CA LEU A 68 13.47 -1.67 8.29
C LEU A 68 14.96 -1.83 8.62
N GLY A 69 15.62 -0.76 9.08
CA GLY A 69 17.09 -0.74 9.22
C GLY A 69 17.80 -0.81 7.87
N ALA A 70 17.14 -0.36 6.80
CA ALA A 70 17.60 -0.43 5.43
C ALA A 70 17.13 0.78 4.64
N GLU A 71 17.88 1.18 3.63
CA GLU A 71 17.51 2.26 2.73
C GLU A 71 16.31 1.84 1.87
N VAL A 72 15.36 2.75 1.69
CA VAL A 72 14.17 2.52 0.87
C VAL A 72 14.02 3.69 -0.09
N SER A 73 13.94 3.40 -1.38
CA SER A 73 13.77 4.42 -2.42
C SER A 73 12.72 4.00 -3.45
N VAL A 74 12.11 4.99 -4.10
CA VAL A 74 11.17 4.76 -5.20
C VAL A 74 11.53 5.68 -6.37
N GLN A 75 11.53 5.12 -7.59
CA GLN A 75 11.89 5.86 -8.78
C GLN A 75 10.80 6.85 -9.18
N LYS A 76 9.54 6.43 -9.16
CA LYS A 76 8.40 7.24 -9.57
C LYS A 76 7.13 6.83 -8.84
N VAL A 77 6.33 7.85 -8.50
CA VAL A 77 4.99 7.67 -7.93
C VAL A 77 3.98 8.40 -8.82
N ASP A 78 3.00 7.67 -9.32
CA ASP A 78 1.90 8.20 -10.12
C ASP A 78 0.57 8.01 -9.40
N PHE A 79 -0.25 9.05 -9.38
CA PHE A 79 -1.61 8.98 -8.88
C PHE A 79 -2.59 9.45 -9.95
N SER A 80 -3.57 8.61 -10.29
CA SER A 80 -4.63 8.94 -11.22
C SER A 80 -5.96 9.08 -10.50
N LEU A 81 -6.45 10.32 -10.37
CA LEU A 81 -7.75 10.63 -9.74
C LEU A 81 -8.92 9.96 -10.46
N PHE A 82 -8.93 9.98 -11.80
CA PHE A 82 -10.03 9.41 -12.59
C PHE A 82 -10.12 7.89 -12.50
N ARG A 83 -8.97 7.22 -12.31
CA ARG A 83 -8.89 5.76 -12.17
C ARG A 83 -8.80 5.33 -10.73
N THR A 84 -8.72 6.28 -9.78
CA THR A 84 -8.51 6.04 -8.34
C THR A 84 -7.41 5.00 -8.10
N ARG A 85 -6.30 5.20 -8.79
CA ARG A 85 -5.18 4.28 -8.83
C ARG A 85 -3.91 5.01 -8.42
N PHE A 86 -3.22 4.44 -7.46
CA PHE A 86 -1.88 4.82 -7.05
C PHE A 86 -0.90 3.76 -7.59
N GLU A 87 0.18 4.21 -8.19
CA GLU A 87 1.19 3.33 -8.79
C GLU A 87 2.58 3.78 -8.36
N MET A 88 3.36 2.86 -7.79
CA MET A 88 4.78 3.05 -7.53
C MET A 88 5.59 2.23 -8.53
N ILE A 89 6.61 2.85 -9.10
CA ILE A 89 7.51 2.25 -10.08
C ILE A 89 8.92 2.30 -9.52
N GLY A 90 9.61 1.14 -9.57
CA GLY A 90 11.01 1.03 -9.17
C GLY A 90 11.20 1.23 -7.66
N LEU A 91 10.38 0.57 -6.82
CA LEU A 91 10.61 0.51 -5.38
C LEU A 91 11.79 -0.43 -5.11
N VAL A 92 12.80 0.07 -4.43
CA VAL A 92 14.00 -0.66 -4.03
C VAL A 92 14.16 -0.59 -2.52
N VAL A 93 14.40 -1.73 -1.91
CA VAL A 93 14.74 -1.85 -0.50
C VAL A 93 16.11 -2.48 -0.39
N GLY A 94 17.04 -1.74 0.19
CA GLY A 94 18.39 -2.18 0.49
C GLY A 94 18.44 -3.29 1.53
N ASN A 95 19.63 -3.79 1.81
CA ASN A 95 19.83 -4.72 2.90
C ASN A 95 20.13 -4.01 4.22
N PRO A 96 19.73 -4.60 5.36
CA PRO A 96 20.20 -4.17 6.67
C PRO A 96 21.73 -4.30 6.79
N GLU A 97 22.30 -3.62 7.74
CA GLU A 97 23.74 -3.74 8.02
C GLU A 97 24.15 -5.20 8.31
N GLY A 98 25.31 -5.58 7.81
CA GLY A 98 25.88 -6.91 8.02
C GLY A 98 25.62 -7.89 6.87
N PHE A 99 24.89 -7.53 5.84
CA PHE A 99 24.69 -8.32 4.61
C PHE A 99 25.53 -7.74 3.46
N ASN A 100 25.84 -8.57 2.45
CA ASN A 100 26.77 -8.22 1.38
C ASN A 100 26.09 -7.88 0.06
N THR A 101 24.83 -8.31 -0.14
CA THR A 101 24.08 -8.01 -1.36
C THR A 101 23.48 -6.60 -1.27
N ASP A 102 23.46 -5.87 -2.38
CA ASP A 102 23.05 -4.46 -2.41
C ASP A 102 21.58 -4.28 -1.96
N ASN A 103 20.68 -5.11 -2.49
CA ASN A 103 19.25 -4.97 -2.25
C ASN A 103 18.63 -6.25 -1.71
N ALA A 104 17.75 -6.11 -0.72
CA ALA A 104 16.90 -7.19 -0.23
C ALA A 104 15.82 -7.53 -1.26
N PHE A 105 15.15 -6.50 -1.79
CA PHE A 105 14.17 -6.70 -2.86
C PHE A 105 13.96 -5.46 -3.72
N GLU A 106 13.53 -5.72 -4.96
CA GLU A 106 13.17 -4.71 -5.95
C GLU A 106 11.79 -5.04 -6.50
N LEU A 107 10.90 -4.05 -6.51
CA LEU A 107 9.56 -4.15 -7.07
C LEU A 107 9.48 -3.24 -8.29
N SER A 108 9.38 -3.84 -9.46
CA SER A 108 9.29 -3.08 -10.72
C SER A 108 8.05 -2.20 -10.73
N ARG A 109 6.94 -2.73 -10.18
CA ARG A 109 5.64 -2.05 -10.15
C ARG A 109 4.79 -2.52 -8.97
N VAL A 110 4.25 -1.56 -8.24
CA VAL A 110 3.20 -1.77 -7.23
C VAL A 110 1.99 -0.95 -7.63
N LEU A 111 0.86 -1.61 -7.81
CA LEU A 111 -0.41 -0.99 -8.18
C LEU A 111 -1.39 -1.10 -7.02
N VAL A 112 -1.91 0.04 -6.58
CA VAL A 112 -2.92 0.13 -5.52
C VAL A 112 -4.18 0.75 -6.10
N LYS A 113 -5.31 0.05 -6.03
CA LYS A 113 -6.63 0.54 -6.42
C LYS A 113 -7.43 0.89 -5.17
N VAL A 114 -8.07 2.05 -5.19
CA VAL A 114 -8.84 2.57 -4.06
C VAL A 114 -10.28 2.78 -4.48
N LYS A 115 -11.22 2.48 -3.60
CA LYS A 115 -12.64 2.77 -3.81
C LYS A 115 -12.87 4.28 -3.73
N PRO A 116 -13.32 4.97 -4.82
CA PRO A 116 -13.37 6.44 -4.86
C PRO A 116 -14.17 7.05 -3.72
N THR A 117 -15.31 6.46 -3.40
CA THR A 117 -16.23 6.96 -2.37
C THR A 117 -15.62 6.91 -0.97
N SER A 118 -14.71 5.96 -0.70
CA SER A 118 -14.07 5.81 0.61
C SER A 118 -13.03 6.89 0.92
N LEU A 119 -12.57 7.63 -0.09
CA LEU A 119 -11.65 8.75 0.11
C LEU A 119 -12.28 9.90 0.94
N PHE A 120 -13.61 9.95 0.97
CA PHE A 120 -14.38 10.98 1.68
C PHE A 120 -14.96 10.47 3.02
N THR A 121 -14.61 9.25 3.44
CA THR A 121 -15.01 8.64 4.71
C THR A 121 -13.82 8.50 5.66
N ASP A 122 -14.06 8.11 6.90
CA ASP A 122 -13.01 7.87 7.90
C ASP A 122 -12.20 6.60 7.62
N THR A 123 -12.75 5.68 6.81
CA THR A 123 -12.08 4.45 6.40
C THR A 123 -11.86 4.44 4.90
N VAL A 124 -10.58 4.38 4.50
CA VAL A 124 -10.17 4.23 3.09
C VAL A 124 -10.18 2.76 2.73
N VAL A 125 -10.91 2.40 1.68
CA VAL A 125 -11.00 1.02 1.18
C VAL A 125 -10.07 0.86 -0.03
N VAL A 126 -9.01 0.10 0.16
CA VAL A 126 -8.11 -0.36 -0.91
C VAL A 126 -8.69 -1.66 -1.45
N THR A 127 -9.19 -1.63 -2.68
CA THR A 127 -9.81 -2.81 -3.31
C THR A 127 -8.78 -3.83 -3.78
N GLN A 128 -7.60 -3.38 -4.18
CA GLN A 128 -6.55 -4.27 -4.65
C GLN A 128 -5.17 -3.65 -4.50
N VAL A 129 -4.22 -4.43 -4.00
CA VAL A 129 -2.78 -4.20 -4.09
C VAL A 129 -2.19 -5.31 -4.96
N LEU A 130 -1.57 -4.93 -6.09
CA LEU A 130 -0.96 -5.86 -7.02
C LEU A 130 0.53 -5.59 -7.13
N VAL A 131 1.34 -6.61 -6.90
CA VAL A 131 2.79 -6.60 -7.09
C VAL A 131 3.13 -7.70 -8.08
N GLU A 132 3.77 -7.32 -9.19
CA GLU A 132 4.16 -8.22 -10.26
C GLU A 132 5.68 -8.34 -10.34
N ASP A 133 6.15 -9.56 -10.55
CA ASP A 133 7.55 -9.92 -10.78
C ASP A 133 8.55 -9.31 -9.77
N PRO A 134 8.31 -9.44 -8.44
CA PRO A 134 9.27 -8.97 -7.45
C PRO A 134 10.61 -9.73 -7.59
N LYS A 135 11.71 -9.00 -7.56
CA LYS A 135 13.06 -9.56 -7.50
C LYS A 135 13.51 -9.51 -6.06
N VAL A 136 13.73 -10.66 -5.48
CA VAL A 136 14.08 -10.82 -4.07
C VAL A 136 15.45 -11.46 -3.96
N THR A 137 16.31 -10.97 -3.06
CA THR A 137 17.58 -11.58 -2.72
C THR A 137 17.57 -12.00 -1.27
N TYR A 138 17.40 -13.29 -1.03
CA TYR A 138 17.48 -13.88 0.30
C TYR A 138 18.95 -14.19 0.61
N GLU A 139 19.54 -13.46 1.53
CA GLU A 139 20.91 -13.67 1.98
C GLU A 139 20.95 -14.28 3.38
N MET A 140 21.64 -15.40 3.51
CA MET A 140 21.89 -16.06 4.79
C MET A 140 23.18 -15.53 5.40
N GLY A 141 23.06 -14.87 6.56
CA GLY A 141 24.16 -14.42 7.40
C GLY A 141 24.57 -15.46 8.45
N LEU A 142 25.44 -15.05 9.38
CA LEU A 142 25.83 -15.83 10.56
C LEU A 142 24.76 -15.68 11.64
N GLY A 143 23.78 -16.58 11.65
CA GLY A 143 22.73 -16.62 12.69
C GLY A 143 21.34 -16.14 12.24
N ASN A 144 21.24 -15.21 11.31
CA ASN A 144 19.96 -14.72 10.77
C ASN A 144 20.07 -14.47 9.28
N SER A 145 18.92 -14.30 8.60
CA SER A 145 18.84 -13.85 7.21
C SER A 145 18.53 -12.37 7.13
N ASN A 146 18.81 -11.74 5.98
CA ASN A 146 18.47 -10.35 5.74
C ASN A 146 16.95 -10.11 5.96
N PHE A 147 16.07 -10.98 5.47
CA PHE A 147 14.63 -10.88 5.71
C PHE A 147 14.25 -11.13 7.17
N GLY A 148 14.97 -12.00 7.87
CA GLY A 148 14.78 -12.19 9.31
C GLY A 148 15.09 -10.90 10.09
N THR A 149 16.18 -10.23 9.74
CA THR A 149 16.58 -8.94 10.34
C THR A 149 15.59 -7.82 9.98
N LEU A 150 15.14 -7.75 8.71
CA LEU A 150 14.10 -6.79 8.30
C LEU A 150 12.79 -6.98 9.10
N LEU A 151 12.38 -8.24 9.29
CA LEU A 151 11.17 -8.58 10.05
C LEU A 151 11.33 -8.20 11.53
N GLU A 152 12.49 -8.47 12.13
CA GLU A 152 12.80 -8.10 13.50
C GLU A 152 12.80 -6.58 13.70
N ASN A 153 13.46 -5.83 12.83
CA ASN A 153 13.48 -4.38 12.86
C ASN A 153 12.06 -3.79 12.77
N MET A 154 11.26 -4.32 11.84
CA MET A 154 9.87 -3.90 11.68
C MET A 154 9.01 -4.18 12.92
N ASN A 155 9.22 -5.32 13.58
CA ASN A 155 8.49 -5.69 14.80
C ASN A 155 8.91 -4.83 15.99
N ASN A 156 10.18 -4.43 16.06
CA ASN A 156 10.72 -3.55 17.08
C ASN A 156 10.36 -2.08 16.87
N PHE A 157 9.90 -1.72 15.67
CA PHE A 157 9.46 -0.38 15.37
C PHE A 157 8.13 -0.07 16.07
N SER A 158 8.19 0.59 17.20
CA SER A 158 7.04 1.16 17.89
C SER A 158 6.66 2.48 17.23
N GLY A 159 5.72 2.42 16.26
CA GLY A 159 5.35 3.50 15.35
C GLY A 159 4.94 4.85 15.97
N ALA A 160 5.85 5.51 16.66
CA ALA A 160 5.77 6.95 16.87
C ALA A 160 6.06 7.63 15.53
N VAL A 161 5.04 7.76 14.71
CA VAL A 161 5.08 8.61 13.52
C VAL A 161 5.00 10.04 14.05
N ASP A 162 6.17 10.65 14.24
CA ASP A 162 6.24 12.10 14.39
C ASP A 162 5.84 12.68 13.02
N ASP A 163 4.58 13.09 12.90
CA ASP A 163 4.09 13.80 11.71
C ASP A 163 4.95 15.04 11.53
N GLY A 164 5.93 14.95 10.59
CA GLY A 164 6.87 16.02 10.27
C GLY A 164 6.20 17.23 9.63
N ALA A 165 5.22 17.80 10.29
CA ALA A 165 4.82 19.17 10.11
C ALA A 165 5.87 20.08 10.82
N PRO A 166 6.37 21.16 10.21
CA PRO A 166 7.30 22.05 10.88
C PRO A 166 6.62 22.67 12.10
N LYS A 167 6.92 22.14 13.28
CA LYS A 167 6.53 22.76 14.55
C LYS A 167 7.45 23.95 14.79
N ASP A 168 6.86 25.10 14.72
CA ASP A 168 7.43 26.34 15.23
C ASP A 168 7.79 26.15 16.72
N SER A 169 9.00 26.58 17.05
CA SER A 169 9.69 26.37 18.30
C SER A 169 8.96 26.99 19.50
N GLY A 170 8.62 26.17 20.49
CA GLY A 170 8.37 26.69 21.82
C GLY A 170 7.38 25.92 22.70
N LYS A 171 7.74 24.76 23.19
CA LYS A 171 7.54 24.33 24.60
C LYS A 171 7.86 22.85 24.78
N PRO A 172 8.56 22.44 25.85
CA PRO A 172 8.71 21.03 26.18
C PRO A 172 7.42 20.53 26.80
N SER A 173 6.83 19.47 26.26
CA SER A 173 5.84 18.71 26.98
C SER A 173 6.12 17.22 26.80
N ASP A 174 6.52 16.64 27.92
CA ASP A 174 6.56 15.20 28.16
C ASP A 174 5.13 14.65 28.02
N ALA A 175 4.87 13.97 26.93
CA ALA A 175 3.80 12.97 26.84
C ALA A 175 4.07 12.15 25.58
N VAL A 176 4.42 10.88 25.79
CA VAL A 176 4.40 9.85 24.74
C VAL A 176 2.92 9.63 24.40
N GLU A 177 2.40 10.38 23.43
CA GLU A 177 1.09 10.10 22.87
C GLU A 177 1.20 8.94 21.90
N SER A 178 0.45 7.88 22.18
CA SER A 178 0.10 6.79 21.27
C SER A 178 -0.38 7.34 19.92
N PRO A 179 -0.23 6.61 18.78
CA PRO A 179 -0.64 7.07 17.46
C PRO A 179 -2.07 7.59 17.51
N SER A 180 -2.24 8.86 17.17
CA SER A 180 -3.48 9.63 17.36
C SER A 180 -4.70 8.91 16.80
N GLU A 181 -5.74 8.79 17.62
CA GLU A 181 -7.09 8.31 17.27
C GLU A 181 -7.77 9.11 16.13
N GLY A 182 -7.09 10.06 15.50
CA GLY A 182 -7.63 10.96 14.47
C GLY A 182 -7.25 10.64 13.02
N GLY A 183 -6.43 9.60 12.77
CA GLY A 183 -6.02 9.22 11.40
C GLY A 183 -7.08 8.39 10.68
N LYS A 184 -7.19 8.54 9.33
CA LYS A 184 -8.04 7.66 8.52
C LYS A 184 -7.61 6.22 8.69
N LYS A 185 -8.58 5.34 8.86
CA LYS A 185 -8.38 3.89 8.89
C LYS A 185 -8.27 3.33 7.47
N VAL A 186 -7.72 2.13 7.32
CA VAL A 186 -7.55 1.47 6.04
C VAL A 186 -8.11 0.05 6.11
N VAL A 187 -8.82 -0.34 5.07
CA VAL A 187 -9.21 -1.73 4.78
C VAL A 187 -8.58 -2.10 3.45
N ILE A 188 -7.93 -3.27 3.36
CA ILE A 188 -7.41 -3.81 2.11
C ILE A 188 -8.16 -5.09 1.79
N GLU A 189 -8.92 -5.10 0.70
CA GLU A 189 -9.73 -6.26 0.31
C GLU A 189 -8.87 -7.39 -0.25
N GLU A 190 -7.91 -7.07 -1.12
CA GLU A 190 -7.02 -8.05 -1.74
C GLU A 190 -5.60 -7.51 -1.87
N VAL A 191 -4.62 -8.32 -1.47
CA VAL A 191 -3.20 -8.15 -1.82
C VAL A 191 -2.77 -9.36 -2.63
N LYS A 192 -2.18 -9.15 -3.79
CA LYS A 192 -1.65 -10.21 -4.65
C LYS A 192 -0.23 -9.90 -5.07
N ILE A 193 0.69 -10.80 -4.76
CA ILE A 193 2.09 -10.75 -5.16
C ILE A 193 2.37 -11.98 -5.99
N SER A 194 2.80 -11.82 -7.24
CA SER A 194 2.95 -12.94 -8.18
C SER A 194 4.14 -12.78 -9.12
N GLY A 195 4.59 -13.88 -9.69
CA GLY A 195 5.66 -13.91 -10.71
C GLY A 195 7.07 -13.70 -10.14
N GLY A 196 7.21 -13.58 -8.83
CA GLY A 196 8.48 -13.28 -8.18
C GLY A 196 9.51 -14.40 -8.25
N LYS A 197 10.77 -14.00 -8.05
CA LYS A 197 11.92 -14.93 -7.95
C LYS A 197 12.75 -14.56 -6.74
N VAL A 198 13.14 -15.58 -5.97
CA VAL A 198 14.04 -15.46 -4.84
C VAL A 198 15.43 -15.94 -5.26
N ARG A 199 16.41 -15.05 -5.25
CA ARG A 199 17.82 -15.36 -5.43
C ARG A 199 18.40 -15.71 -4.06
N LEU A 200 19.04 -16.85 -3.96
CA LEU A 200 19.73 -17.30 -2.75
C LEU A 200 21.17 -16.81 -2.76
N SER A 201 21.57 -16.13 -1.71
CA SER A 201 22.95 -15.71 -1.47
C SER A 201 23.36 -16.12 -0.07
N ALA A 202 24.63 -16.54 0.09
CA ALA A 202 25.20 -16.78 1.41
C ALA A 202 26.67 -16.38 1.40
N LYS A 203 27.14 -15.80 2.50
CA LYS A 203 28.52 -15.34 2.65
C LYS A 203 29.56 -16.44 2.41
N PHE A 204 29.19 -17.69 2.70
CA PHE A 204 30.10 -18.86 2.60
C PHE A 204 30.04 -19.59 1.25
N LEU A 205 29.08 -19.29 0.36
CA LEU A 205 28.88 -19.97 -0.93
C LEU A 205 29.65 -19.33 -2.10
N GLN A 206 30.58 -18.43 -1.86
CA GLN A 206 31.42 -17.78 -2.88
C GLN A 206 30.67 -17.35 -4.15
N GLY A 207 29.48 -16.81 -3.99
CA GLY A 207 28.70 -16.22 -5.08
C GLY A 207 27.85 -17.19 -5.91
N VAL A 208 27.67 -18.44 -5.49
CA VAL A 208 26.70 -19.35 -6.15
C VAL A 208 25.28 -18.86 -5.82
N ALA A 209 24.65 -18.22 -6.78
CA ALA A 209 23.27 -17.77 -6.66
C ALA A 209 22.34 -18.77 -7.34
N ALA A 210 21.53 -19.48 -6.57
CA ALA A 210 20.37 -20.20 -7.09
C ALA A 210 19.18 -19.23 -7.15
N SER A 211 18.31 -19.42 -8.12
CA SER A 211 17.06 -18.65 -8.24
C SER A 211 15.88 -19.59 -8.17
N ILE A 212 14.97 -19.33 -7.23
CA ILE A 212 13.78 -20.14 -6.96
C ILE A 212 12.54 -19.28 -7.24
N PRO A 213 11.46 -19.82 -7.84
CA PRO A 213 10.24 -19.09 -8.00
C PRO A 213 9.60 -18.79 -6.64
N LEU A 214 9.14 -17.55 -6.44
CA LEU A 214 8.32 -17.18 -5.31
C LEU A 214 6.87 -17.60 -5.59
N PRO A 215 6.21 -18.37 -4.72
CA PRO A 215 4.82 -18.71 -4.89
C PRO A 215 3.95 -17.45 -4.86
N THR A 216 2.79 -17.49 -5.50
CA THR A 216 1.83 -16.37 -5.41
C THR A 216 1.37 -16.22 -3.98
N ILE A 217 1.53 -15.02 -3.44
CA ILE A 217 1.07 -14.63 -2.10
C ILE A 217 -0.24 -13.89 -2.29
N SER A 218 -1.30 -14.37 -1.65
CA SER A 218 -2.61 -13.71 -1.64
C SER A 218 -3.07 -13.51 -0.21
N MET A 219 -3.42 -12.26 0.13
CA MET A 219 -3.98 -11.90 1.43
C MET A 219 -5.29 -11.17 1.20
N HIS A 220 -6.27 -11.39 2.06
CA HIS A 220 -7.61 -10.83 1.93
C HIS A 220 -8.05 -10.19 3.24
N ASP A 221 -8.96 -9.23 3.12
CA ASP A 221 -9.72 -8.65 4.21
C ASP A 221 -8.89 -8.07 5.37
N ILE A 222 -7.74 -7.46 5.05
CA ILE A 222 -6.90 -6.80 6.05
C ILE A 222 -7.64 -5.57 6.59
N GLY A 223 -7.86 -5.55 7.91
CA GLY A 223 -8.62 -4.48 8.58
C GLY A 223 -10.12 -4.70 8.64
N LYS A 224 -10.64 -5.85 8.19
CA LYS A 224 -12.01 -6.28 8.49
C LYS A 224 -12.04 -7.09 9.78
N SER A 225 -13.06 -6.88 10.59
CA SER A 225 -13.38 -7.66 11.78
C SER A 225 -14.84 -8.07 11.71
N ASP A 226 -15.15 -9.37 11.83
CA ASP A 226 -16.50 -9.95 11.76
C ASP A 226 -17.32 -9.46 10.54
N GLY A 227 -16.66 -9.31 9.38
CA GLY A 227 -17.28 -8.82 8.15
C GLY A 227 -17.58 -7.32 8.11
N LYS A 228 -17.18 -6.56 9.13
CA LYS A 228 -17.31 -5.10 9.17
C LYS A 228 -16.02 -4.42 8.71
N GLU A 229 -16.15 -3.33 7.97
CA GLU A 229 -15.05 -2.47 7.52
C GLU A 229 -14.60 -1.52 8.66
N GLU A 230 -14.18 -2.07 9.81
CA GLU A 230 -13.74 -1.23 10.95
C GLU A 230 -12.42 -0.52 10.64
N GLY A 231 -11.62 -1.08 9.74
CA GLY A 231 -10.31 -0.57 9.35
C GLY A 231 -9.26 -0.68 10.44
N VAL A 232 -8.01 -0.69 10.03
CA VAL A 232 -6.82 -0.60 10.90
C VAL A 232 -6.02 0.64 10.55
N SER A 233 -5.04 1.01 11.36
CA SER A 233 -4.12 2.09 10.99
C SER A 233 -3.36 1.72 9.70
N TYR A 234 -2.94 2.72 8.93
CA TYR A 234 -2.13 2.47 7.73
C TYR A 234 -0.80 1.78 8.07
N VAL A 235 -0.23 2.04 9.25
CA VAL A 235 0.98 1.39 9.76
C VAL A 235 0.73 -0.09 9.99
N ASP A 236 -0.37 -0.45 10.65
CA ASP A 236 -0.72 -1.85 10.92
C ASP A 236 -1.07 -2.61 9.63
N ALA A 237 -1.78 -1.96 8.70
CA ALA A 237 -2.05 -2.56 7.39
C ALA A 237 -0.75 -2.88 6.65
N THR A 238 0.19 -1.91 6.58
CA THR A 238 1.51 -2.09 5.96
C THR A 238 2.31 -3.18 6.66
N ARG A 239 2.34 -3.17 8.00
CA ARG A 239 3.04 -4.21 8.78
C ARG A 239 2.51 -5.60 8.47
N ARG A 240 1.19 -5.80 8.40
CA ARG A 240 0.58 -7.11 8.06
C ARG A 240 0.97 -7.58 6.66
N VAL A 241 0.92 -6.68 5.67
CA VAL A 241 1.33 -7.00 4.29
C VAL A 241 2.82 -7.38 4.22
N LEU A 242 3.69 -6.58 4.82
CA LEU A 242 5.13 -6.85 4.83
C LEU A 242 5.48 -8.11 5.62
N THR A 243 4.82 -8.37 6.76
CA THR A 243 5.01 -9.60 7.53
C THR A 243 4.68 -10.83 6.68
N GLY A 244 3.54 -10.84 6.00
CA GLY A 244 3.16 -11.93 5.11
C GLY A 244 4.15 -12.14 3.96
N PHE A 245 4.61 -11.07 3.35
CA PHE A 245 5.63 -11.11 2.29
C PHE A 245 6.97 -11.64 2.82
N PHE A 246 7.51 -11.08 3.90
CA PHE A 246 8.81 -11.47 4.47
C PHE A 246 8.79 -12.91 4.96
N THR A 247 7.73 -13.35 5.64
CA THR A 247 7.59 -14.74 6.07
C THR A 247 7.63 -15.69 4.89
N SER A 248 6.89 -15.40 3.82
CA SER A 248 6.91 -16.21 2.60
C SER A 248 8.30 -16.29 1.96
N VAL A 249 9.03 -15.18 1.92
CA VAL A 249 10.41 -15.15 1.40
C VAL A 249 11.35 -15.96 2.29
N ILE A 250 11.24 -15.85 3.61
CA ILE A 250 12.04 -16.62 4.57
C ILE A 250 11.81 -18.12 4.40
N ASP A 251 10.56 -18.54 4.25
CA ASP A 251 10.21 -19.96 4.10
C ASP A 251 10.76 -20.52 2.79
N VAL A 252 10.61 -19.78 1.68
CA VAL A 252 11.19 -20.17 0.38
C VAL A 252 12.72 -20.17 0.45
N GLY A 253 13.33 -19.18 1.10
CA GLY A 253 14.78 -19.10 1.27
C GLY A 253 15.32 -20.27 2.06
N LYS A 254 14.74 -20.60 3.21
CA LYS A 254 15.11 -21.76 4.03
C LYS A 254 14.96 -23.08 3.28
N ALA A 255 13.83 -23.28 2.61
CA ALA A 255 13.56 -24.46 1.80
C ALA A 255 14.62 -24.62 0.68
N GLY A 256 14.97 -23.52 0.01
CA GLY A 256 15.98 -23.52 -1.03
C GLY A 256 17.37 -23.86 -0.51
N PHE A 257 17.79 -23.34 0.63
CA PHE A 257 19.09 -23.71 1.24
C PHE A 257 19.10 -25.16 1.73
N SER A 258 18.00 -25.68 2.28
CA SER A 258 17.90 -27.08 2.68
C SER A 258 18.06 -28.00 1.47
N ALA A 259 17.34 -27.72 0.37
CA ALA A 259 17.46 -28.47 -0.87
C ALA A 259 18.91 -28.45 -1.45
N MET A 260 19.59 -27.30 -1.38
CA MET A 260 21.01 -27.18 -1.78
C MET A 260 21.95 -27.99 -0.89
N GLY A 261 21.69 -28.03 0.43
CA GLY A 261 22.49 -28.83 1.38
C GLY A 261 22.38 -30.33 1.12
N ASP A 262 21.21 -30.82 0.71
CA ASP A 262 20.99 -32.22 0.37
C ASP A 262 21.65 -32.61 -0.97
N ILE A 263 21.72 -31.69 -1.95
CA ILE A 263 22.41 -31.91 -3.23
C ILE A 263 23.91 -32.19 -3.06
N THR A 264 24.54 -31.60 -2.04
CA THR A 264 26.00 -31.82 -1.81
C THR A 264 26.30 -33.20 -1.26
N LYS A 265 25.31 -33.97 -0.81
CA LYS A 265 25.52 -35.31 -0.27
C LYS A 265 25.43 -36.42 -1.32
N ASP A 266 24.68 -36.26 -2.40
CA ASP A 266 24.49 -37.27 -3.45
C ASP A 266 24.33 -36.62 -4.84
N ALA A 267 25.46 -36.31 -5.49
CA ALA A 267 25.51 -35.48 -6.70
C ALA A 267 24.89 -36.07 -8.00
N GLY A 268 24.42 -37.29 -8.00
CA GLY A 268 23.95 -37.97 -9.24
C GLY A 268 22.45 -38.17 -9.38
N GLU A 269 21.75 -38.50 -8.30
CA GLU A 269 20.27 -38.71 -8.29
C GLU A 269 19.51 -37.46 -7.84
N ALA A 270 20.21 -36.50 -7.26
CA ALA A 270 19.66 -35.39 -6.51
C ALA A 270 18.99 -34.28 -7.36
N ILE A 271 19.28 -34.15 -8.65
CA ILE A 271 18.72 -33.02 -9.45
C ILE A 271 17.22 -33.21 -9.70
N ALA A 272 16.79 -34.45 -9.97
CA ALA A 272 15.35 -34.76 -10.16
C ALA A 272 14.57 -34.71 -8.84
N ASP A 273 15.19 -35.17 -7.74
CA ASP A 273 14.58 -35.14 -6.41
C ASP A 273 14.61 -33.74 -5.77
N ALA A 274 15.64 -32.94 -6.05
CA ALA A 274 15.70 -31.53 -5.63
C ALA A 274 14.61 -30.69 -6.30
N ALA A 275 14.29 -30.94 -7.57
CA ALA A 275 13.18 -30.24 -8.23
C ALA A 275 11.82 -30.63 -7.60
N LYS A 276 11.64 -31.90 -7.23
CA LYS A 276 10.44 -32.37 -6.51
C LYS A 276 10.37 -31.86 -5.07
N ALA A 277 11.51 -31.90 -4.36
CA ALA A 277 11.62 -31.40 -2.98
C ALA A 277 11.39 -29.88 -2.93
N THR A 278 11.93 -29.13 -3.89
CA THR A 278 11.70 -27.69 -4.03
C THR A 278 10.22 -27.40 -4.33
N GLY A 279 9.58 -28.17 -5.23
CA GLY A 279 8.15 -28.04 -5.52
C GLY A 279 7.27 -28.31 -4.31
N LYS A 280 7.59 -29.36 -3.52
CA LYS A 280 6.86 -29.70 -2.29
C LYS A 280 7.10 -28.65 -1.20
N ALA A 281 8.34 -28.22 -1.00
CA ALA A 281 8.69 -27.18 -0.01
C ALA A 281 8.01 -25.84 -0.32
N ILE A 282 7.91 -25.47 -1.61
CA ILE A 282 7.15 -24.29 -2.05
C ILE A 282 5.65 -24.44 -1.72
N GLY A 283 5.10 -25.62 -1.94
CA GLY A 283 3.69 -25.93 -1.59
C GLY A 283 3.44 -25.86 -0.08
N ASP A 284 4.35 -26.38 0.71
CA ASP A 284 4.24 -26.40 2.18
C ASP A 284 4.50 -24.99 2.78
N ALA A 285 5.43 -24.19 2.22
CA ALA A 285 5.65 -22.82 2.58
C ALA A 285 4.43 -21.92 2.29
N ALA A 286 3.78 -22.13 1.13
CA ALA A 286 2.53 -21.43 0.81
C ALA A 286 1.39 -21.75 1.80
N LYS A 287 1.30 -23.01 2.26
CA LYS A 287 0.34 -23.40 3.31
C LYS A 287 0.69 -22.84 4.68
N SER A 288 1.99 -22.83 5.03
CA SER A 288 2.47 -22.30 6.32
C SER A 288 2.30 -20.79 6.40
N ALA A 289 2.57 -20.08 5.31
CA ALA A 289 2.32 -18.64 5.23
C ALA A 289 0.82 -18.33 5.39
N GLY A 290 -0.06 -19.08 4.73
CA GLY A 290 -1.51 -18.96 4.89
C GLY A 290 -1.97 -19.21 6.34
N LYS A 291 -1.37 -20.21 7.01
CA LYS A 291 -1.71 -20.57 8.39
C LYS A 291 -1.14 -19.53 9.39
N ALA A 292 0.11 -19.09 9.20
CA ALA A 292 0.74 -18.08 10.08
C ALA A 292 0.02 -16.71 10.00
N ILE A 293 -0.54 -16.36 8.84
CA ILE A 293 -1.38 -15.17 8.67
C ILE A 293 -2.70 -15.35 9.44
N GLY A 294 -3.31 -16.54 9.40
CA GLY A 294 -4.51 -16.86 10.19
C GLY A 294 -4.25 -16.82 11.70
N ASP A 295 -3.25 -17.59 12.15
CA ASP A 295 -2.89 -17.73 13.56
C ASP A 295 -2.32 -16.42 14.16
N GLY A 296 -1.62 -15.62 13.34
CA GLY A 296 -1.09 -14.32 13.74
C GLY A 296 -2.19 -13.25 13.89
N ALA A 297 -3.18 -13.29 13.03
CA ALA A 297 -4.34 -12.42 13.12
C ALA A 297 -5.18 -12.74 14.38
N GLU A 298 -5.37 -14.02 14.70
CA GLU A 298 -6.11 -14.47 15.88
C GLU A 298 -5.38 -14.10 17.19
N LYS A 299 -4.05 -14.33 17.26
CA LYS A 299 -3.25 -13.95 18.45
C LYS A 299 -3.14 -12.43 18.64
N ALA A 300 -3.04 -11.66 17.55
CA ALA A 300 -3.06 -10.20 17.62
C ALA A 300 -4.43 -9.68 18.09
N PHE A 301 -5.51 -10.33 17.66
CA PHE A 301 -6.86 -10.02 18.10
C PHE A 301 -7.06 -10.33 19.61
N ASP A 302 -6.57 -11.49 20.06
CA ASP A 302 -6.64 -11.89 21.49
C ASP A 302 -5.75 -10.99 22.37
N ALA A 303 -4.59 -10.58 21.90
CA ALA A 303 -3.72 -9.64 22.60
C ALA A 303 -4.36 -8.25 22.73
N VAL A 304 -5.00 -7.75 21.67
CA VAL A 304 -5.74 -6.48 21.69
C VAL A 304 -6.96 -6.58 22.61
N LYS A 305 -7.71 -7.69 22.57
CA LYS A 305 -8.83 -7.94 23.47
C LYS A 305 -8.41 -8.03 24.93
N GLY A 306 -7.21 -8.59 25.22
CA GLY A 306 -6.62 -8.63 26.56
C GLY A 306 -6.18 -7.26 27.08
N ILE A 307 -5.79 -6.34 26.20
CA ILE A 307 -5.38 -4.97 26.56
C ILE A 307 -6.60 -4.06 26.79
N PHE A 308 -7.68 -4.25 26.04
CA PHE A 308 -8.89 -3.42 26.13
C PHE A 308 -10.06 -4.06 26.88
N GLY A 309 -9.96 -5.35 27.28
CA GLY A 309 -11.00 -6.09 27.99
C GLY A 309 -10.83 -6.26 29.48
N GLY A 310 -9.82 -5.65 30.09
CA GLY A 310 -9.47 -5.81 31.49
C GLY A 310 -9.78 -4.61 32.37
N ASP A 311 -11.04 -4.15 32.47
CA ASP A 311 -11.51 -3.34 33.61
C ASP A 311 -13.04 -3.20 33.62
N GLU A 312 -13.75 -4.30 33.79
CA GLU A 312 -15.11 -4.27 34.32
C GLU A 312 -15.39 -5.57 35.12
N GLU A 313 -14.85 -5.70 36.31
CA GLU A 313 -15.49 -6.44 37.39
C GLU A 313 -14.64 -6.34 38.65
N LYS A 314 -14.88 -5.29 39.43
CA LYS A 314 -14.81 -5.34 40.93
C LYS A 314 -15.31 -4.03 41.53
N LYS A 315 -16.64 -3.89 41.56
CA LYS A 315 -17.33 -3.18 42.67
C LYS A 315 -18.66 -3.84 42.90
N LYS A 316 -18.67 -4.80 43.78
CA LYS A 316 -19.74 -5.02 44.74
C LYS A 316 -19.16 -5.67 45.97
#